data_32685c07ad1abb5dbc1d516ce303ef10
#
_entry.id   32685c07ad1abb5dbc1d516ce303ef10
#
_cell.length_a   1.000
_cell.length_b   1.000
_cell.length_c   1.000
_cell.angle_alpha   90.00
_cell.angle_beta   90.00
_cell.angle_gamma   90.00
#
_symmetry.space_group_name_H-M   'P 1'
#
loop_
_entity.id
_entity.type
_entity.pdbx_description
1 polymer ?
#
loop_
_entity_poly.entity_id
_entity_poly.type
_entity_poly.pdbx_seq_one_letter_code
_entity_poly.pdbx_strand_id
1 'polypeptide(L)'
;MTSGAASLPVPGDDRAGRDLPGPEALRIALHPAELPLARPRDVAQAAARVSDLISAGRLREARRLAAEFRRRTARPADRAALLRAALRGALRSGDAAQAESDSADLVSLLHRSGRTEQAAAVVQVLLERGPLAEAPDRKGTAARGRRRGEALRASAPMLAVVRALEASSLPGPDGGRGGTVDPRRAVARLRAALAALPEVRDALLEDPERELRLRLAQALEAVGDVDGAVSLALDVLELTAQQTTEHGEAPADPWRLETGAHALLARTLGQQRPVVAADHALEALGGLADVDDPPLRIGLITSLLQALMAAGATDLAGFTAGRLLSLQRTLEQGRMRIAPLLAVTAQRLQAERLDAAWVPLEQARALAREHRDHRSLLEAARLAASLHERAGDHAASLGELQRLAAAARWLVDDLDTPREERSERLRTELSANALAMRRALDLGRPGAVHVAAREIERRTRPDSGWDLPPELLWDHLVDARMGVLIVAGDSLARGEQGTDQAGYEARRREVLEAIGRMPEGHDARARYWAAYLDDRHADLLARRGETAAARRAARRARSAYEALGRGEDADRVAGFVTELEAAREAEGGAERAGHGAQGDAERAGRGAGRGADDRAGRGSEGDGDERAASA
;
A
#
# COMPACT_ATOMS: atom_id res chain seq x y z
N MET A 1 9.50 -0.31 22.18
CA MET A 1 10.55 -1.31 21.89
C MET A 1 10.15 -1.98 20.59
N THR A 2 10.65 -1.48 19.49
CA THR A 2 10.53 -2.15 18.19
C THR A 2 11.28 -3.47 18.33
N SER A 3 10.56 -4.58 18.31
CA SER A 3 11.12 -5.90 18.12
C SER A 3 11.87 -5.86 16.79
N GLY A 4 13.17 -5.67 16.85
CA GLY A 4 14.05 -5.90 15.74
C GLY A 4 14.03 -7.41 15.47
N ALA A 5 13.17 -7.83 14.57
CA ALA A 5 13.42 -9.03 13.81
C ALA A 5 14.74 -8.75 13.09
N ALA A 6 15.85 -9.17 13.70
CA ALA A 6 17.14 -9.22 13.06
C ALA A 6 16.93 -10.07 11.81
N SER A 7 16.86 -9.43 10.65
CA SER A 7 16.85 -10.10 9.37
C SER A 7 18.10 -10.96 9.35
N LEU A 8 17.94 -12.27 9.38
CA LEU A 8 19.06 -13.19 9.24
C LEU A 8 19.76 -12.82 7.92
N PRO A 9 21.10 -12.71 7.91
CA PRO A 9 21.81 -12.47 6.67
C PRO A 9 21.48 -13.61 5.70
N VAL A 10 21.04 -13.26 4.50
CA VAL A 10 20.84 -14.25 3.44
C VAL A 10 22.22 -14.78 3.07
N PRO A 11 22.50 -16.07 3.27
CA PRO A 11 23.80 -16.64 2.95
C PRO A 11 24.08 -16.45 1.43
N GLY A 12 25.27 -15.95 1.09
CA GLY A 12 25.72 -15.81 -0.30
C GLY A 12 25.25 -14.55 -1.03
N ASP A 13 24.55 -13.62 -0.39
CA ASP A 13 24.17 -12.36 -1.00
C ASP A 13 25.16 -11.24 -0.61
N ASP A 14 26.19 -11.05 -1.44
CA ASP A 14 27.23 -10.01 -1.27
C ASP A 14 26.70 -8.58 -1.50
N ARG A 15 25.41 -8.42 -1.80
CA ARG A 15 24.77 -7.12 -2.08
C ARG A 15 24.29 -6.41 -0.81
N ALA A 16 24.37 -7.07 0.35
CA ALA A 16 24.02 -6.47 1.62
C ALA A 16 25.01 -5.31 1.94
N GLY A 17 24.59 -4.10 1.79
CA GLY A 17 25.40 -2.90 2.05
C GLY A 17 25.61 -2.02 0.81
N ARG A 18 25.03 -2.36 -0.34
CA ARG A 18 25.03 -1.49 -1.52
C ARG A 18 24.09 -0.30 -1.35
N ASP A 19 24.47 0.79 -1.96
CA ASP A 19 23.61 1.96 -2.08
C ASP A 19 22.51 1.73 -3.13
N LEU A 20 21.45 2.54 -3.06
CA LEU A 20 20.43 2.56 -4.10
C LEU A 20 21.03 2.83 -5.49
N PRO A 21 20.47 2.24 -6.55
CA PRO A 21 20.94 2.45 -7.91
C PRO A 21 20.89 3.92 -8.28
N GLY A 22 21.96 4.41 -8.91
CA GLY A 22 22.01 5.79 -9.37
C GLY A 22 21.02 6.08 -10.49
N PRO A 23 20.63 7.36 -10.70
CA PRO A 23 19.68 7.77 -11.75
C PRO A 23 20.07 7.30 -13.16
N GLU A 24 21.37 7.22 -13.44
CA GLU A 24 21.89 6.79 -14.75
C GLU A 24 21.70 5.29 -14.97
N ALA A 25 21.96 4.46 -13.95
CA ALA A 25 21.72 3.01 -14.03
C ALA A 25 20.24 2.71 -14.28
N LEU A 26 19.35 3.43 -13.59
CA LEU A 26 17.90 3.37 -13.83
C LEU A 26 17.52 3.77 -15.25
N ARG A 27 18.11 4.86 -15.76
CA ARG A 27 17.82 5.36 -17.10
C ARG A 27 18.23 4.36 -18.18
N ILE A 28 19.36 3.70 -18.05
CA ILE A 28 19.82 2.65 -18.96
C ILE A 28 18.90 1.44 -18.88
N ALA A 29 18.60 0.93 -17.67
CA ALA A 29 17.76 -0.26 -17.49
C ALA A 29 16.31 -0.07 -17.96
N LEU A 30 15.78 1.16 -17.82
CA LEU A 30 14.41 1.50 -18.22
C LEU A 30 14.30 1.98 -19.68
N HIS A 31 15.41 2.06 -20.43
CA HIS A 31 15.34 2.45 -21.84
C HIS A 31 14.56 1.39 -22.62
N PRO A 32 13.48 1.74 -23.33
CA PRO A 32 12.75 0.77 -24.13
C PRO A 32 13.67 0.27 -25.25
N ALA A 33 13.74 -1.03 -25.42
CA ALA A 33 14.21 -1.57 -26.70
C ALA A 33 13.28 -1.00 -27.78
N GLU A 34 13.83 -0.31 -28.76
CA GLU A 34 13.08 0.37 -29.84
C GLU A 34 12.50 -0.63 -30.87
N LEU A 35 12.22 -1.87 -30.47
CA LEU A 35 11.56 -2.82 -31.34
C LEU A 35 10.09 -2.42 -31.49
N PRO A 36 9.64 -2.11 -32.71
CA PRO A 36 8.26 -1.74 -32.92
C PRO A 36 7.34 -2.92 -32.59
N LEU A 37 6.47 -2.72 -31.59
CA LEU A 37 5.46 -3.70 -31.23
C LEU A 37 4.54 -3.98 -32.42
N ALA A 38 4.21 -5.25 -32.63
CA ALA A 38 3.28 -5.66 -33.68
C ALA A 38 1.86 -5.16 -33.34
N ARG A 39 1.16 -4.65 -34.33
CA ARG A 39 -0.25 -4.24 -34.17
C ARG A 39 -1.13 -5.48 -34.00
N PRO A 40 -2.24 -5.42 -33.22
CA PRO A 40 -3.14 -6.56 -33.02
C PRO A 40 -3.62 -7.21 -34.31
N ARG A 41 -3.86 -6.39 -35.36
CA ARG A 41 -4.26 -6.87 -36.68
C ARG A 41 -3.18 -7.71 -37.35
N ASP A 42 -1.91 -7.30 -37.25
CA ASP A 42 -0.78 -7.99 -37.84
C ASP A 42 -0.55 -9.33 -37.12
N VAL A 43 -0.75 -9.35 -35.78
CA VAL A 43 -0.67 -10.59 -34.97
C VAL A 43 -1.78 -11.57 -35.34
N ALA A 44 -3.02 -11.09 -35.53
CA ALA A 44 -4.12 -11.93 -35.95
C ALA A 44 -3.89 -12.53 -37.35
N GLN A 45 -3.35 -11.73 -38.28
CA GLN A 45 -2.95 -12.21 -39.62
C GLN A 45 -1.81 -13.22 -39.53
N ALA A 46 -0.81 -12.98 -38.68
CA ALA A 46 0.28 -13.93 -38.45
C ALA A 46 -0.24 -15.25 -37.88
N ALA A 47 -1.13 -15.24 -36.90
CA ALA A 47 -1.74 -16.43 -36.31
C ALA A 47 -2.56 -17.23 -37.37
N ALA A 48 -3.30 -16.56 -38.24
CA ALA A 48 -4.00 -17.19 -39.36
C ALA A 48 -3.00 -17.81 -40.35
N ARG A 49 -1.97 -17.07 -40.72
CA ARG A 49 -0.91 -17.58 -41.64
C ARG A 49 -0.15 -18.75 -41.04
N VAL A 50 0.15 -18.76 -39.75
CA VAL A 50 0.72 -19.91 -39.05
C VAL A 50 -0.20 -21.13 -39.19
N SER A 51 -1.50 -20.97 -39.02
CA SER A 51 -2.49 -22.03 -39.18
C SER A 51 -2.52 -22.57 -40.62
N ASP A 52 -2.46 -21.69 -41.64
CA ASP A 52 -2.40 -22.07 -43.06
C ASP A 52 -1.12 -22.85 -43.39
N LEU A 53 0.02 -22.37 -42.92
CA LEU A 53 1.32 -23.05 -43.09
C LEU A 53 1.33 -24.43 -42.44
N ILE A 54 0.71 -24.59 -41.26
CA ILE A 54 0.54 -25.89 -40.61
C ILE A 54 -0.32 -26.81 -41.47
N SER A 55 -1.42 -26.29 -42.03
CA SER A 55 -2.33 -27.06 -42.86
C SER A 55 -1.67 -27.49 -44.18
N ALA A 56 -0.77 -26.68 -44.71
CA ALA A 56 0.04 -26.96 -45.89
C ALA A 56 1.27 -27.85 -45.62
N GLY A 57 1.50 -28.30 -44.38
CA GLY A 57 2.66 -29.11 -43.99
C GLY A 57 3.99 -28.35 -43.88
N ARG A 58 3.97 -27.00 -44.01
CA ARG A 58 5.17 -26.13 -43.96
C ARG A 58 5.51 -25.76 -42.51
N LEU A 59 5.79 -26.76 -41.68
CA LEU A 59 5.91 -26.62 -40.20
C LEU A 59 7.09 -25.75 -39.77
N ARG A 60 8.24 -25.81 -40.47
CA ARG A 60 9.41 -24.97 -40.13
C ARG A 60 9.12 -23.49 -40.33
N GLU A 61 8.39 -23.13 -41.38
CA GLU A 61 8.02 -21.73 -41.65
C GLU A 61 6.97 -21.24 -40.68
N ALA A 62 6.00 -22.10 -40.35
CA ALA A 62 5.01 -21.79 -39.33
C ALA A 62 5.67 -21.43 -37.98
N ARG A 63 6.66 -22.21 -37.55
CA ARG A 63 7.42 -21.96 -36.30
C ARG A 63 8.20 -20.67 -36.34
N ARG A 64 8.93 -20.40 -37.44
CA ARG A 64 9.69 -19.14 -37.59
C ARG A 64 8.76 -17.93 -37.49
N LEU A 65 7.64 -17.96 -38.19
CA LEU A 65 6.66 -16.87 -38.16
C LEU A 65 6.03 -16.69 -36.75
N ALA A 66 5.66 -17.78 -36.10
CA ALA A 66 5.11 -17.73 -34.76
C ALA A 66 6.12 -17.16 -33.74
N ALA A 67 7.40 -17.57 -33.82
CA ALA A 67 8.46 -17.08 -32.95
C ALA A 67 8.75 -15.59 -33.17
N GLU A 68 8.80 -15.13 -34.42
CA GLU A 68 9.00 -13.74 -34.80
C GLU A 68 7.91 -12.83 -34.18
N PHE A 69 6.64 -13.17 -34.43
CA PHE A 69 5.54 -12.36 -33.91
C PHE A 69 5.36 -12.49 -32.37
N ARG A 70 5.70 -13.64 -31.78
CA ARG A 70 5.68 -13.82 -30.33
C ARG A 70 6.57 -12.80 -29.62
N ARG A 71 7.77 -12.54 -30.16
CA ARG A 71 8.72 -11.54 -29.61
C ARG A 71 8.18 -10.11 -29.68
N ARG A 72 7.37 -9.79 -30.69
CA ARG A 72 6.83 -8.45 -30.96
C ARG A 72 5.43 -8.21 -30.42
N THR A 73 4.85 -9.17 -29.68
CA THR A 73 3.45 -9.11 -29.26
C THR A 73 3.34 -8.82 -27.77
N ALA A 74 2.79 -7.66 -27.45
CA ALA A 74 2.61 -7.19 -26.08
C ALA A 74 1.34 -7.75 -25.40
N ARG A 75 0.25 -7.98 -26.17
CA ARG A 75 -1.04 -8.39 -25.61
C ARG A 75 -1.06 -9.87 -25.25
N PRO A 76 -1.40 -10.26 -23.99
CA PRO A 76 -1.44 -11.66 -23.58
C PRO A 76 -2.37 -12.53 -24.43
N ALA A 77 -3.51 -11.98 -24.88
CA ALA A 77 -4.47 -12.70 -25.72
C ALA A 77 -3.90 -13.06 -27.10
N ASP A 78 -3.20 -12.12 -27.74
CA ASP A 78 -2.58 -12.28 -29.04
C ASP A 78 -1.40 -13.26 -28.96
N ARG A 79 -0.59 -13.15 -27.90
CA ARG A 79 0.52 -14.08 -27.63
C ARG A 79 0.00 -15.51 -27.39
N ALA A 80 -1.12 -15.66 -26.65
CA ALA A 80 -1.76 -16.96 -26.47
C ALA A 80 -2.28 -17.55 -27.79
N ALA A 81 -2.79 -16.73 -28.71
CA ALA A 81 -3.23 -17.18 -30.03
C ALA A 81 -2.06 -17.73 -30.86
N LEU A 82 -0.92 -17.05 -30.87
CA LEU A 82 0.31 -17.49 -31.52
C LEU A 82 0.87 -18.79 -30.94
N LEU A 83 0.92 -18.89 -29.60
CA LEU A 83 1.36 -20.09 -28.90
C LEU A 83 0.45 -21.29 -29.18
N ARG A 84 -0.87 -21.08 -29.19
CA ARG A 84 -1.82 -22.14 -29.59
C ARG A 84 -1.62 -22.61 -31.04
N ALA A 85 -1.29 -21.69 -31.94
CA ALA A 85 -1.00 -22.04 -33.33
C ALA A 85 0.33 -22.83 -33.44
N ALA A 86 1.38 -22.39 -32.76
CA ALA A 86 2.68 -23.07 -32.71
C ALA A 86 2.56 -24.48 -32.10
N LEU A 87 1.87 -24.61 -30.96
CA LEU A 87 1.60 -25.88 -30.27
C LEU A 87 0.88 -26.88 -31.19
N ARG A 88 -0.15 -26.43 -31.91
CA ARG A 88 -0.82 -27.29 -32.92
C ARG A 88 0.14 -27.77 -34.02
N GLY A 89 1.08 -26.94 -34.42
CA GLY A 89 2.13 -27.30 -35.37
C GLY A 89 3.07 -28.36 -34.81
N ALA A 90 3.55 -28.17 -33.59
CA ALA A 90 4.42 -29.11 -32.90
C ALA A 90 3.75 -30.47 -32.68
N LEU A 91 2.51 -30.51 -32.24
CA LEU A 91 1.73 -31.74 -32.08
C LEU A 91 1.52 -32.50 -33.43
N ARG A 92 1.25 -31.77 -34.51
CA ARG A 92 1.10 -32.39 -35.83
C ARG A 92 2.41 -32.93 -36.39
N SER A 93 3.52 -32.28 -36.12
CA SER A 93 4.86 -32.72 -36.55
C SER A 93 5.43 -33.86 -35.72
N GLY A 94 4.81 -34.20 -34.61
CA GLY A 94 5.33 -35.17 -33.65
C GLY A 94 6.58 -34.65 -32.88
N ASP A 95 6.81 -33.33 -32.90
CA ASP A 95 7.92 -32.72 -32.17
C ASP A 95 7.52 -32.51 -30.71
N ALA A 96 7.82 -33.52 -29.91
CA ALA A 96 7.45 -33.55 -28.51
C ALA A 96 8.11 -32.43 -27.70
N ALA A 97 9.39 -32.15 -27.95
CA ALA A 97 10.13 -31.13 -27.21
C ALA A 97 9.56 -29.71 -27.46
N GLN A 98 9.24 -29.38 -28.71
CA GLN A 98 8.63 -28.10 -29.05
C GLN A 98 7.19 -28.00 -28.52
N ALA A 99 6.41 -29.09 -28.59
CA ALA A 99 5.05 -29.12 -28.06
C ALA A 99 5.04 -28.87 -26.53
N GLU A 100 6.00 -29.44 -25.85
CA GLU A 100 6.21 -29.27 -24.40
C GLU A 100 6.57 -27.81 -24.07
N SER A 101 7.56 -27.24 -24.75
CA SER A 101 7.96 -25.83 -24.56
C SER A 101 6.82 -24.85 -24.85
N ASP A 102 6.13 -24.98 -25.98
CA ASP A 102 5.02 -24.10 -26.36
C ASP A 102 3.82 -24.25 -25.43
N SER A 103 3.59 -25.45 -24.86
CA SER A 103 2.53 -25.69 -23.89
C SER A 103 2.85 -25.08 -22.53
N ALA A 104 4.08 -25.23 -22.06
CA ALA A 104 4.52 -24.62 -20.80
C ALA A 104 4.40 -23.09 -20.87
N ASP A 105 4.85 -22.48 -21.97
CA ASP A 105 4.72 -21.04 -22.21
C ASP A 105 3.25 -20.59 -22.27
N LEU A 106 2.39 -21.36 -22.94
CA LEU A 106 0.96 -21.07 -23.06
C LEU A 106 0.25 -21.20 -21.72
N VAL A 107 0.49 -22.25 -20.96
CA VAL A 107 -0.08 -22.47 -19.62
C VAL A 107 0.36 -21.35 -18.67
N SER A 108 1.64 -21.03 -18.64
CA SER A 108 2.21 -19.94 -17.84
C SER A 108 1.59 -18.58 -18.20
N LEU A 109 1.40 -18.29 -19.48
CA LEU A 109 0.78 -17.05 -19.96
C LEU A 109 -0.70 -16.96 -19.59
N LEU A 110 -1.46 -18.06 -19.78
CA LEU A 110 -2.89 -18.12 -19.44
C LEU A 110 -3.09 -17.97 -17.92
N HIS A 111 -2.24 -18.61 -17.14
CA HIS A 111 -2.30 -18.49 -15.68
C HIS A 111 -2.02 -17.06 -15.21
N ARG A 112 -0.96 -16.42 -15.69
CA ARG A 112 -0.62 -15.01 -15.40
C ARG A 112 -1.71 -14.02 -15.85
N SER A 113 -2.49 -14.37 -16.87
CA SER A 113 -3.61 -13.55 -17.35
C SER A 113 -4.95 -13.87 -16.65
N GLY A 114 -4.95 -14.68 -15.58
CA GLY A 114 -6.15 -15.06 -14.83
C GLY A 114 -7.07 -16.05 -15.55
N ARG A 115 -6.62 -16.68 -16.65
CA ARG A 115 -7.42 -17.63 -17.46
C ARG A 115 -7.10 -19.08 -17.07
N THR A 116 -7.26 -19.38 -15.78
CA THR A 116 -6.89 -20.68 -15.18
C THR A 116 -7.62 -21.87 -15.78
N GLU A 117 -8.90 -21.73 -16.12
CA GLU A 117 -9.68 -22.81 -16.79
C GLU A 117 -9.11 -23.15 -18.18
N GLN A 118 -8.69 -22.13 -18.93
CA GLN A 118 -8.07 -22.36 -20.25
C GLN A 118 -6.68 -22.99 -20.12
N ALA A 119 -5.90 -22.63 -19.08
CA ALA A 119 -4.64 -23.28 -18.79
C ALA A 119 -4.84 -24.77 -18.47
N ALA A 120 -5.78 -25.09 -17.58
CA ALA A 120 -6.14 -26.47 -17.24
C ALA A 120 -6.59 -27.29 -18.46
N ALA A 121 -7.40 -26.69 -19.35
CA ALA A 121 -7.83 -27.35 -20.58
C ALA A 121 -6.66 -27.66 -21.53
N VAL A 122 -5.64 -26.80 -21.64
CA VAL A 122 -4.43 -27.08 -22.42
C VAL A 122 -3.68 -28.27 -21.87
N VAL A 123 -3.48 -28.31 -20.55
CA VAL A 123 -2.81 -29.42 -19.85
C VAL A 123 -3.57 -30.73 -20.07
N GLN A 124 -4.89 -30.71 -19.93
CA GLN A 124 -5.71 -31.91 -20.14
C GLN A 124 -5.61 -32.46 -21.56
N VAL A 125 -5.63 -31.59 -22.57
CA VAL A 125 -5.44 -31.99 -23.98
C VAL A 125 -4.06 -32.63 -24.21
N LEU A 126 -3.01 -32.13 -23.57
CA LEU A 126 -1.67 -32.70 -23.66
C LEU A 126 -1.58 -34.08 -22.98
N LEU A 127 -2.21 -34.24 -21.83
CA LEU A 127 -2.27 -35.51 -21.12
C LEU A 127 -3.09 -36.57 -21.88
N GLU A 128 -4.18 -36.16 -22.55
CA GLU A 128 -5.07 -37.08 -23.27
C GLU A 128 -4.62 -37.40 -24.69
N ARG A 129 -4.02 -36.45 -25.40
CA ARG A 129 -3.75 -36.54 -26.86
C ARG A 129 -2.32 -36.24 -27.25
N GLY A 130 -1.50 -35.78 -26.34
CA GLY A 130 -0.10 -35.42 -26.60
C GLY A 130 0.82 -36.62 -26.56
N PRO A 131 2.13 -36.39 -26.82
CA PRO A 131 3.17 -37.41 -26.65
C PRO A 131 3.26 -37.93 -25.21
N LEU A 132 2.63 -37.24 -24.25
CA LEU A 132 2.52 -37.60 -22.84
C LEU A 132 1.30 -38.48 -22.54
N ALA A 133 0.42 -38.77 -23.51
CA ALA A 133 -0.71 -39.64 -23.29
C ALA A 133 -0.21 -41.07 -22.99
N GLU A 134 -0.62 -41.60 -21.82
CA GLU A 134 -0.41 -43.03 -21.53
C GLU A 134 -1.05 -43.84 -22.67
N ALA A 135 -0.25 -44.66 -23.33
CA ALA A 135 -0.76 -45.52 -24.40
C ALA A 135 -1.79 -46.47 -23.76
N PRO A 136 -3.06 -46.47 -24.23
CA PRO A 136 -4.05 -47.42 -23.73
C PRO A 136 -3.48 -48.82 -23.92
N ASP A 137 -3.61 -49.63 -22.87
CA ASP A 137 -3.18 -51.03 -22.81
C ASP A 137 -3.93 -51.86 -23.85
N ARG A 138 -3.50 -51.74 -25.14
CA ARG A 138 -4.04 -52.54 -26.23
C ARG A 138 -3.21 -53.80 -26.35
N LYS A 139 -3.71 -54.84 -25.71
CA LYS A 139 -3.31 -56.24 -25.99
C LYS A 139 -3.39 -56.50 -27.49
N GLY A 140 -2.25 -56.54 -28.17
CA GLY A 140 -2.22 -57.12 -29.50
C GLY A 140 -1.43 -56.36 -30.58
N THR A 141 -0.16 -56.01 -30.41
CA THR A 141 0.81 -55.90 -31.53
C THR A 141 2.25 -55.84 -30.97
N ALA A 142 2.78 -57.01 -30.70
CA ALA A 142 3.99 -57.19 -29.87
C ALA A 142 5.33 -56.75 -30.48
N ALA A 143 5.42 -56.30 -31.72
CA ALA A 143 6.70 -55.90 -32.32
C ALA A 143 6.91 -54.38 -32.49
N ARG A 144 5.83 -53.58 -32.64
CA ARG A 144 5.89 -52.11 -32.63
C ARG A 144 5.82 -51.56 -31.20
N GLY A 145 5.25 -52.32 -30.27
CA GLY A 145 5.10 -51.96 -28.88
C GLY A 145 6.39 -51.91 -28.05
N ARG A 146 7.40 -52.74 -28.38
CA ARG A 146 8.66 -52.76 -27.64
C ARG A 146 9.49 -51.49 -27.81
N ARG A 147 9.65 -50.99 -29.04
CA ARG A 147 10.36 -49.72 -29.27
C ARG A 147 9.63 -48.50 -28.69
N ARG A 148 8.30 -48.56 -28.66
CA ARG A 148 7.48 -47.51 -28.06
C ARG A 148 7.45 -47.61 -26.53
N GLY A 149 7.49 -48.80 -25.97
CA GLY A 149 7.60 -49.06 -24.53
C GLY A 149 8.94 -48.68 -23.93
N GLU A 150 10.04 -48.83 -24.71
CA GLU A 150 11.37 -48.39 -24.32
C GLU A 150 11.48 -46.86 -24.38
N ALA A 151 10.93 -46.21 -25.42
CA ALA A 151 10.85 -44.77 -25.50
C ALA A 151 9.94 -44.16 -24.41
N LEU A 152 8.85 -44.85 -24.05
CA LEU A 152 7.95 -44.43 -22.95
C LEU A 152 8.57 -44.65 -21.56
N ARG A 153 9.38 -45.70 -21.37
CA ARG A 153 10.14 -45.91 -20.12
C ARG A 153 11.27 -44.91 -19.98
N ALA A 154 11.94 -44.55 -21.05
CA ALA A 154 12.94 -43.46 -21.06
C ALA A 154 12.32 -42.08 -20.84
N SER A 155 11.03 -41.88 -21.12
CA SER A 155 10.32 -40.62 -20.92
C SER A 155 9.61 -40.52 -19.54
N ALA A 156 9.53 -41.61 -18.77
CA ALA A 156 8.86 -41.61 -17.47
C ALA A 156 9.44 -40.58 -16.48
N PRO A 157 10.77 -40.35 -16.45
CA PRO A 157 11.38 -39.30 -15.63
C PRO A 157 11.07 -37.90 -16.15
N MET A 158 11.10 -37.72 -17.48
CA MET A 158 10.69 -36.48 -18.13
C MET A 158 9.22 -36.17 -17.82
N LEU A 159 8.35 -37.19 -17.86
CA LEU A 159 6.95 -37.10 -17.44
C LEU A 159 6.79 -36.67 -15.98
N ALA A 160 7.64 -37.15 -15.08
CA ALA A 160 7.62 -36.75 -13.66
C ALA A 160 7.99 -35.26 -13.52
N VAL A 161 9.00 -34.79 -14.26
CA VAL A 161 9.42 -33.39 -14.28
C VAL A 161 8.34 -32.51 -14.90
N VAL A 162 7.79 -32.89 -16.05
CA VAL A 162 6.70 -32.15 -16.71
C VAL A 162 5.45 -32.12 -15.85
N ARG A 163 5.05 -33.25 -15.25
CA ARG A 163 3.94 -33.30 -14.30
C ARG A 163 4.20 -32.46 -13.05
N ALA A 164 5.42 -32.32 -12.60
CA ALA A 164 5.76 -31.43 -11.50
C ALA A 164 5.65 -29.96 -11.92
N LEU A 165 6.11 -29.60 -13.10
CA LEU A 165 5.98 -28.24 -13.67
C LEU A 165 4.51 -27.90 -13.97
N GLU A 166 3.75 -28.85 -14.53
CA GLU A 166 2.32 -28.69 -14.81
C GLU A 166 1.48 -28.64 -13.53
N ALA A 167 1.82 -29.44 -12.55
CA ALA A 167 1.14 -29.48 -11.26
C ALA A 167 1.29 -28.17 -10.48
N SER A 168 2.35 -27.41 -10.74
CA SER A 168 2.48 -26.03 -10.23
C SER A 168 1.50 -25.06 -10.90
N SER A 169 0.80 -25.49 -11.95
CA SER A 169 -0.09 -24.67 -12.77
C SER A 169 -1.57 -25.09 -12.72
N LEU A 170 -1.91 -26.23 -12.07
CA LEU A 170 -3.26 -26.77 -12.06
C LEU A 170 -4.07 -26.34 -10.82
N PRO A 171 -5.36 -25.96 -10.99
CA PRO A 171 -6.25 -25.71 -9.86
C PRO A 171 -6.48 -27.00 -9.03
N GLY A 172 -6.64 -26.85 -7.71
CA GLY A 172 -6.93 -27.97 -6.81
C GLY A 172 -8.25 -28.68 -7.15
N PRO A 173 -8.46 -29.95 -6.71
CA PRO A 173 -9.64 -30.75 -7.05
C PRO A 173 -10.97 -30.22 -6.49
N ASP A 174 -10.93 -29.24 -5.59
CA ASP A 174 -12.11 -28.67 -4.94
C ASP A 174 -12.78 -27.54 -5.74
N GLY A 175 -12.57 -27.51 -7.05
CA GLY A 175 -13.34 -26.86 -8.13
C GLY A 175 -14.24 -25.66 -7.82
N GLY A 176 -13.91 -24.85 -6.82
CA GLY A 176 -14.57 -23.57 -6.59
C GLY A 176 -14.34 -22.64 -7.77
N ARG A 177 -15.37 -21.93 -8.22
CA ARG A 177 -15.30 -20.92 -9.28
C ARG A 177 -14.19 -19.90 -8.99
N GLY A 178 -13.00 -20.11 -9.55
CA GLY A 178 -11.81 -19.32 -9.28
C GLY A 178 -10.62 -20.14 -8.78
N GLY A 179 -10.58 -21.45 -9.08
CA GLY A 179 -9.58 -22.42 -8.61
C GLY A 179 -8.15 -21.92 -8.83
N THR A 180 -7.54 -21.39 -7.76
CA THR A 180 -6.11 -21.16 -7.68
C THR A 180 -5.43 -22.51 -7.48
N VAL A 181 -4.29 -22.69 -8.14
CA VAL A 181 -3.38 -23.82 -7.89
C VAL A 181 -3.11 -23.89 -6.40
N ASP A 182 -3.24 -25.07 -5.78
CA ASP A 182 -2.79 -25.27 -4.41
C ASP A 182 -1.25 -25.22 -4.38
N PRO A 183 -0.64 -24.12 -3.94
CA PRO A 183 0.80 -23.96 -3.99
C PRO A 183 1.53 -24.97 -3.09
N ARG A 184 0.86 -25.49 -2.03
CA ARG A 184 1.45 -26.51 -1.15
C ARG A 184 1.62 -27.85 -1.89
N ARG A 185 0.69 -28.21 -2.76
CA ARG A 185 0.82 -29.39 -3.62
C ARG A 185 1.91 -29.21 -4.67
N ALA A 186 2.03 -28.02 -5.24
CA ALA A 186 3.11 -27.70 -6.16
C ALA A 186 4.47 -27.87 -5.48
N VAL A 187 4.65 -27.33 -4.27
CA VAL A 187 5.88 -27.51 -3.47
C VAL A 187 6.19 -28.99 -3.24
N ALA A 188 5.20 -29.81 -2.82
CA ALA A 188 5.42 -31.24 -2.55
C ALA A 188 5.87 -31.98 -3.82
N ARG A 189 5.26 -31.73 -4.98
CA ARG A 189 5.61 -32.38 -6.25
C ARG A 189 6.97 -31.95 -6.80
N LEU A 190 7.28 -30.64 -6.71
CA LEU A 190 8.58 -30.14 -7.15
C LEU A 190 9.72 -30.67 -6.27
N ARG A 191 9.52 -30.80 -4.96
CA ARG A 191 10.47 -31.46 -4.07
C ARG A 191 10.66 -32.94 -4.41
N ALA A 192 9.59 -33.65 -4.70
CA ALA A 192 9.66 -35.05 -5.14
C ALA A 192 10.39 -35.20 -6.48
N ALA A 193 10.16 -34.29 -7.44
CA ALA A 193 10.87 -34.29 -8.72
C ALA A 193 12.37 -34.02 -8.54
N LEU A 194 12.75 -33.06 -7.70
CA LEU A 194 14.16 -32.80 -7.38
C LEU A 194 14.84 -33.98 -6.69
N ALA A 195 14.13 -34.66 -5.77
CA ALA A 195 14.66 -35.85 -5.12
C ALA A 195 14.87 -37.05 -6.06
N ALA A 196 14.03 -37.18 -7.08
CA ALA A 196 14.14 -38.24 -8.11
C ALA A 196 15.17 -37.91 -9.21
N LEU A 197 15.58 -36.63 -9.34
CA LEU A 197 16.43 -36.16 -10.44
C LEU A 197 17.78 -36.90 -10.52
N PRO A 198 18.52 -37.18 -9.43
CA PRO A 198 19.81 -37.88 -9.50
C PRO A 198 19.72 -39.25 -10.17
N GLU A 199 18.60 -39.97 -10.02
CA GLU A 199 18.39 -41.31 -10.58
C GLU A 199 18.20 -41.29 -12.12
N VAL A 200 17.85 -40.13 -12.67
CA VAL A 200 17.42 -40.01 -14.07
C VAL A 200 18.21 -38.98 -14.86
N ARG A 201 19.14 -38.29 -14.22
CA ARG A 201 19.93 -37.20 -14.81
C ARG A 201 20.62 -37.62 -16.13
N ASP A 202 21.23 -38.82 -16.16
CA ASP A 202 21.94 -39.31 -17.33
C ASP A 202 21.03 -39.67 -18.54
N ALA A 203 19.71 -39.78 -18.30
CA ALA A 203 18.72 -40.06 -19.31
C ALA A 203 18.09 -38.79 -19.93
N LEU A 204 18.39 -37.62 -19.36
CA LEU A 204 17.84 -36.33 -19.80
C LEU A 204 18.81 -35.66 -20.78
N LEU A 205 18.25 -35.05 -21.83
CA LEU A 205 19.02 -34.28 -22.82
C LEU A 205 19.56 -32.95 -22.24
N GLU A 206 18.89 -32.41 -21.27
CA GLU A 206 19.26 -31.19 -20.54
C GLU A 206 19.01 -31.39 -19.05
N ASP A 207 19.83 -30.80 -18.20
CA ASP A 207 19.64 -30.87 -16.75
C ASP A 207 18.56 -29.89 -16.30
N PRO A 208 17.37 -30.36 -15.87
CA PRO A 208 16.26 -29.52 -15.46
C PRO A 208 16.40 -29.01 -14.02
N GLU A 209 17.50 -29.29 -13.32
CA GLU A 209 17.65 -28.98 -11.89
C GLU A 209 17.40 -27.50 -11.60
N ARG A 210 17.97 -26.59 -12.38
CA ARG A 210 17.82 -25.15 -12.20
C ARG A 210 16.38 -24.70 -12.44
N GLU A 211 15.73 -25.21 -13.50
CA GLU A 211 14.31 -24.92 -13.77
C GLU A 211 13.42 -25.41 -12.62
N LEU A 212 13.64 -26.64 -12.12
CA LEU A 212 12.89 -27.19 -11.00
C LEU A 212 13.11 -26.39 -9.70
N ARG A 213 14.36 -25.98 -9.43
CA ARG A 213 14.67 -25.13 -8.27
C ARG A 213 13.98 -23.76 -8.39
N LEU A 214 14.02 -23.12 -9.56
CA LEU A 214 13.36 -21.85 -9.79
C LEU A 214 11.83 -21.96 -9.61
N ARG A 215 11.22 -23.05 -10.15
CA ARG A 215 9.78 -23.30 -9.97
C ARG A 215 9.43 -23.59 -8.51
N LEU A 216 10.26 -24.33 -7.81
CA LEU A 216 10.07 -24.57 -6.38
C LEU A 216 10.17 -23.27 -5.58
N ALA A 217 11.14 -22.41 -5.89
CA ALA A 217 11.26 -21.09 -5.27
C ALA A 217 10.00 -20.24 -5.50
N GLN A 218 9.44 -20.23 -6.71
CA GLN A 218 8.18 -19.55 -7.03
C GLN A 218 6.98 -20.13 -6.25
N ALA A 219 6.94 -21.45 -6.09
CA ALA A 219 5.89 -22.10 -5.33
C ALA A 219 6.00 -21.83 -3.82
N LEU A 220 7.23 -21.75 -3.28
CA LEU A 220 7.49 -21.36 -1.89
C LEU A 220 7.10 -19.91 -1.63
N GLU A 221 7.41 -18.98 -2.55
CA GLU A 221 6.93 -17.59 -2.50
C GLU A 221 5.40 -17.56 -2.36
N ALA A 222 4.69 -18.34 -3.17
CA ALA A 222 3.23 -18.41 -3.15
C ALA A 222 2.63 -19.01 -1.87
N VAL A 223 3.40 -19.83 -1.14
CA VAL A 223 3.02 -20.39 0.18
C VAL A 223 3.39 -19.44 1.33
N GLY A 224 4.20 -18.41 1.05
CA GLY A 224 4.70 -17.47 2.05
C GLY A 224 6.02 -17.91 2.71
N ASP A 225 6.66 -18.98 2.23
CA ASP A 225 8.00 -19.39 2.66
C ASP A 225 9.05 -18.54 1.91
N VAL A 226 9.23 -17.32 2.40
CA VAL A 226 10.12 -16.30 1.80
C VAL A 226 11.58 -16.76 1.85
N ASP A 227 12.02 -17.29 2.99
CA ASP A 227 13.42 -17.68 3.19
C ASP A 227 13.80 -18.86 2.29
N GLY A 228 12.91 -19.84 2.17
CA GLY A 228 13.10 -20.97 1.25
C GLY A 228 13.11 -20.54 -0.22
N ALA A 229 12.26 -19.60 -0.58
CA ALA A 229 12.21 -19.04 -1.94
C ALA A 229 13.51 -18.29 -2.29
N VAL A 230 13.98 -17.44 -1.38
CA VAL A 230 15.23 -16.67 -1.57
C VAL A 230 16.45 -17.59 -1.67
N SER A 231 16.57 -18.57 -0.77
CA SER A 231 17.68 -19.54 -0.79
C SER A 231 17.77 -20.26 -2.13
N LEU A 232 16.65 -20.82 -2.61
CA LEU A 232 16.64 -21.55 -3.89
C LEU A 232 16.90 -20.64 -5.11
N ALA A 233 16.46 -19.39 -5.06
CA ALA A 233 16.74 -18.44 -6.15
C ALA A 233 18.23 -18.10 -6.21
N LEU A 234 18.89 -17.95 -5.07
CA LEU A 234 20.36 -17.77 -5.00
C LEU A 234 21.11 -19.01 -5.49
N ASP A 235 20.66 -20.22 -5.09
CA ASP A 235 21.22 -21.47 -5.60
C ASP A 235 21.16 -21.55 -7.15
N VAL A 236 20.05 -21.09 -7.75
CA VAL A 236 19.91 -21.06 -9.21
C VAL A 236 20.95 -20.13 -9.84
N LEU A 237 21.18 -18.95 -9.25
CA LEU A 237 22.19 -18.01 -9.75
C LEU A 237 23.60 -18.59 -9.62
N GLU A 238 23.91 -19.23 -8.49
CA GLU A 238 25.21 -19.86 -8.26
C GLU A 238 25.47 -21.01 -9.26
N LEU A 239 24.50 -21.92 -9.43
CA LEU A 239 24.60 -23.03 -10.39
C LEU A 239 24.76 -22.53 -11.83
N THR A 240 24.14 -21.40 -12.18
CA THR A 240 24.26 -20.82 -13.52
C THR A 240 25.66 -20.22 -13.72
N ALA A 241 26.21 -19.55 -12.72
CA ALA A 241 27.56 -18.98 -12.76
C ALA A 241 28.63 -20.09 -12.86
N GLN A 242 28.48 -21.19 -12.11
CA GLN A 242 29.40 -22.35 -12.15
C GLN A 242 29.45 -23.00 -13.54
N GLN A 243 28.30 -23.20 -14.19
CA GLN A 243 28.28 -23.81 -15.54
C GLN A 243 28.93 -22.94 -16.61
N THR A 244 28.77 -21.62 -16.50
CA THR A 244 29.40 -20.67 -17.45
C THR A 244 30.92 -20.73 -17.35
N THR A 245 31.46 -20.98 -16.14
CA THR A 245 32.92 -21.08 -15.92
C THR A 245 33.50 -22.43 -16.34
N GLU A 246 32.76 -23.53 -16.18
CA GLU A 246 33.29 -24.89 -16.45
C GLU A 246 33.24 -25.28 -17.94
N HIS A 247 32.24 -24.85 -18.68
CA HIS A 247 32.01 -25.33 -20.05
C HIS A 247 32.36 -24.33 -21.16
N GLY A 248 32.66 -23.07 -20.84
CA GLY A 248 33.00 -22.01 -21.83
C GLY A 248 31.91 -21.68 -22.84
N GLU A 249 30.86 -22.47 -22.91
CA GLU A 249 29.66 -22.26 -23.72
C GLU A 249 28.50 -21.96 -22.81
N ALA A 250 27.92 -20.77 -22.96
CA ALA A 250 26.69 -20.46 -22.23
C ALA A 250 25.59 -21.46 -22.68
N PRO A 251 24.83 -22.06 -21.74
CA PRO A 251 23.70 -22.92 -22.08
C PRO A 251 22.71 -22.15 -22.98
N ALA A 252 21.94 -22.87 -23.79
CA ALA A 252 21.09 -22.30 -24.84
C ALA A 252 20.15 -21.16 -24.39
N ASP A 253 19.86 -21.03 -23.07
CA ASP A 253 18.99 -20.00 -22.50
C ASP A 253 19.34 -19.64 -21.02
N PRO A 254 20.63 -19.35 -20.67
CA PRO A 254 21.02 -19.09 -19.28
C PRO A 254 20.35 -17.81 -18.72
N TRP A 255 20.18 -16.80 -19.57
CA TRP A 255 19.57 -15.54 -19.22
C TRP A 255 18.12 -15.68 -18.72
N ARG A 256 17.36 -16.67 -19.19
CA ARG A 256 15.97 -16.88 -18.79
C ARG A 256 15.85 -17.33 -17.33
N LEU A 257 16.75 -18.19 -16.89
CA LEU A 257 16.79 -18.69 -15.51
C LEU A 257 17.35 -17.62 -14.55
N GLU A 258 18.43 -16.95 -14.95
CA GLU A 258 18.99 -15.83 -14.20
C GLU A 258 17.98 -14.70 -14.05
N THR A 259 17.39 -14.26 -15.14
CA THR A 259 16.34 -13.23 -15.13
C THR A 259 15.16 -13.65 -14.26
N GLY A 260 14.76 -14.92 -14.31
CA GLY A 260 13.69 -15.47 -13.47
C GLY A 260 14.04 -15.47 -11.98
N ALA A 261 15.27 -15.86 -11.63
CA ALA A 261 15.77 -15.85 -10.26
C ALA A 261 15.90 -14.42 -9.73
N HIS A 262 16.51 -13.51 -10.49
CA HIS A 262 16.58 -12.11 -10.11
C HIS A 262 15.18 -11.47 -9.98
N ALA A 263 14.24 -11.81 -10.86
CA ALA A 263 12.87 -11.33 -10.78
C ALA A 263 12.14 -11.81 -9.51
N LEU A 264 12.39 -13.05 -9.10
CA LEU A 264 11.87 -13.61 -7.86
C LEU A 264 12.46 -12.87 -6.65
N LEU A 265 13.78 -12.71 -6.59
CA LEU A 265 14.47 -12.01 -5.52
C LEU A 265 14.01 -10.55 -5.39
N ALA A 266 13.83 -9.86 -6.52
CA ALA A 266 13.30 -8.51 -6.54
C ALA A 266 11.91 -8.40 -5.89
N ARG A 267 11.02 -9.37 -6.14
CA ARG A 267 9.68 -9.38 -5.54
C ARG A 267 9.71 -9.75 -4.06
N THR A 268 10.44 -10.82 -3.74
CA THR A 268 10.45 -11.43 -2.40
C THR A 268 11.14 -10.52 -1.38
N LEU A 269 12.24 -9.86 -1.76
CA LEU A 269 13.01 -8.98 -0.88
C LEU A 269 12.48 -7.53 -0.84
N GLY A 270 11.51 -7.18 -1.68
CA GLY A 270 11.06 -5.79 -1.89
C GLY A 270 10.68 -5.04 -0.62
N GLN A 271 10.09 -5.71 0.37
CA GLN A 271 9.70 -5.11 1.65
C GLN A 271 10.79 -5.19 2.72
N GLN A 272 11.54 -6.30 2.77
CA GLN A 272 12.51 -6.55 3.83
C GLN A 272 13.88 -5.93 3.54
N ARG A 273 14.31 -5.96 2.27
CA ARG A 273 15.61 -5.51 1.77
C ARG A 273 15.45 -4.74 0.46
N PRO A 274 14.82 -3.55 0.51
CA PRO A 274 14.40 -2.84 -0.71
C PRO A 274 15.56 -2.44 -1.62
N VAL A 275 16.73 -2.12 -1.07
CA VAL A 275 17.92 -1.78 -1.88
C VAL A 275 18.41 -2.98 -2.67
N VAL A 276 18.52 -4.14 -2.01
CA VAL A 276 18.93 -5.40 -2.65
C VAL A 276 17.90 -5.84 -3.71
N ALA A 277 16.62 -5.67 -3.40
CA ALA A 277 15.55 -5.96 -4.35
C ALA A 277 15.60 -5.06 -5.61
N ALA A 278 15.94 -3.78 -5.44
CA ALA A 278 16.12 -2.86 -6.57
C ALA A 278 17.28 -3.30 -7.46
N ASP A 279 18.41 -3.72 -6.88
CA ASP A 279 19.55 -4.26 -7.60
C ASP A 279 19.17 -5.51 -8.42
N HIS A 280 18.49 -6.46 -7.80
CA HIS A 280 18.02 -7.66 -8.50
C HIS A 280 17.03 -7.32 -9.64
N ALA A 281 16.16 -6.33 -9.44
CA ALA A 281 15.26 -5.88 -10.49
C ALA A 281 16.02 -5.28 -11.69
N LEU A 282 17.10 -4.53 -11.43
CA LEU A 282 17.95 -3.96 -12.49
C LEU A 282 18.73 -5.03 -13.25
N GLU A 283 19.30 -6.01 -12.55
CA GLU A 283 19.97 -7.15 -13.19
C GLU A 283 19.02 -7.93 -14.10
N ALA A 284 17.80 -8.20 -13.60
CA ALA A 284 16.79 -8.84 -14.42
C ALA A 284 16.38 -8.00 -15.64
N LEU A 285 16.28 -6.68 -15.49
CA LEU A 285 16.00 -5.77 -16.62
C LEU A 285 17.15 -5.72 -17.63
N GLY A 286 18.41 -5.75 -17.14
CA GLY A 286 19.60 -5.87 -17.97
C GLY A 286 19.59 -7.15 -18.80
N GLY A 287 19.25 -8.29 -18.19
CA GLY A 287 19.10 -9.58 -18.89
C GLY A 287 17.97 -9.61 -19.93
N LEU A 288 17.03 -8.63 -19.87
CA LEU A 288 15.97 -8.46 -20.88
C LEU A 288 16.33 -7.44 -21.98
N ALA A 289 17.53 -6.87 -21.99
CA ALA A 289 17.87 -5.81 -22.95
C ALA A 289 17.68 -6.28 -24.40
N ASP A 290 18.07 -7.53 -24.69
CA ASP A 290 17.99 -8.14 -26.02
C ASP A 290 16.72 -8.99 -26.22
N VAL A 291 15.83 -9.04 -25.22
CA VAL A 291 14.62 -9.88 -25.27
C VAL A 291 13.38 -9.01 -25.19
N ASP A 292 12.57 -9.10 -26.23
CA ASP A 292 11.29 -8.40 -26.26
C ASP A 292 10.20 -9.22 -25.54
N ASP A 293 10.18 -9.15 -24.21
CA ASP A 293 9.08 -9.66 -23.36
C ASP A 293 8.41 -8.52 -22.58
N PRO A 294 7.52 -7.73 -23.20
CA PRO A 294 6.89 -6.58 -22.53
C PRO A 294 6.17 -6.93 -21.24
N PRO A 295 5.41 -8.05 -21.11
CA PRO A 295 4.80 -8.44 -19.84
C PRO A 295 5.81 -8.69 -18.73
N LEU A 296 6.93 -9.36 -18.99
CA LEU A 296 7.97 -9.60 -18.01
C LEU A 296 8.68 -8.31 -17.63
N ARG A 297 9.00 -7.47 -18.62
CA ARG A 297 9.58 -6.14 -18.38
C ARG A 297 8.70 -5.26 -17.49
N ILE A 298 7.40 -5.23 -17.75
CA ILE A 298 6.43 -4.50 -16.91
C ILE A 298 6.42 -5.06 -15.48
N GLY A 299 6.43 -6.38 -15.32
CA GLY A 299 6.51 -7.01 -14.02
C GLY A 299 7.76 -6.59 -13.25
N LEU A 300 8.91 -6.59 -13.90
CA LEU A 300 10.19 -6.18 -13.30
C LEU A 300 10.22 -4.69 -12.95
N ILE A 301 9.76 -3.82 -13.85
CA ILE A 301 9.67 -2.37 -13.57
C ILE A 301 8.71 -2.13 -12.40
N THR A 302 7.63 -2.93 -12.28
CA THR A 302 6.71 -2.85 -11.15
C THR A 302 7.40 -3.27 -9.84
N SER A 303 8.18 -4.35 -9.84
CA SER A 303 8.96 -4.79 -8.67
C SER A 303 10.01 -3.75 -8.28
N LEU A 304 10.71 -3.17 -9.26
CA LEU A 304 11.66 -2.08 -9.04
C LEU A 304 10.98 -0.85 -8.42
N LEU A 305 9.82 -0.46 -8.95
CA LEU A 305 9.03 0.64 -8.40
C LEU A 305 8.66 0.39 -6.94
N GLN A 306 8.18 -0.82 -6.61
CA GLN A 306 7.82 -1.19 -5.24
C GLN A 306 9.03 -1.15 -4.30
N ALA A 307 10.18 -1.66 -4.75
CA ALA A 307 11.42 -1.63 -3.98
C ALA A 307 11.89 -0.19 -3.72
N LEU A 308 11.86 0.69 -4.74
CA LEU A 308 12.24 2.10 -4.60
C LEU A 308 11.29 2.86 -3.66
N MET A 309 9.99 2.56 -3.71
CA MET A 309 9.01 3.13 -2.78
C MET A 309 9.26 2.67 -1.34
N ALA A 310 9.53 1.38 -1.14
CA ALA A 310 9.85 0.83 0.18
C ALA A 310 11.16 1.39 0.76
N ALA A 311 12.13 1.71 -0.11
CA ALA A 311 13.38 2.38 0.26
C ALA A 311 13.22 3.91 0.50
N GLY A 312 12.04 4.48 0.28
CA GLY A 312 11.80 5.93 0.40
C GLY A 312 12.42 6.77 -0.72
N ALA A 313 12.89 6.15 -1.80
CA ALA A 313 13.54 6.81 -2.95
C ALA A 313 12.48 7.40 -3.91
N THR A 314 11.74 8.39 -3.46
CA THR A 314 10.52 8.89 -4.14
C THR A 314 10.80 9.46 -5.53
N ASP A 315 11.94 10.15 -5.74
CA ASP A 315 12.29 10.69 -7.06
C ASP A 315 12.55 9.59 -8.09
N LEU A 316 13.31 8.55 -7.68
CA LEU A 316 13.61 7.40 -8.53
C LEU A 316 12.34 6.58 -8.78
N ALA A 317 11.49 6.43 -7.78
CA ALA A 317 10.19 5.78 -7.90
C ALA A 317 9.28 6.54 -8.88
N GLY A 318 9.22 7.87 -8.79
CA GLY A 318 8.43 8.69 -9.72
C GLY A 318 8.92 8.61 -11.17
N PHE A 319 10.23 8.61 -11.41
CA PHE A 319 10.82 8.39 -12.73
C PHE A 319 10.45 7.01 -13.28
N THR A 320 10.63 5.96 -12.47
CA THR A 320 10.28 4.57 -12.80
C THR A 320 8.79 4.42 -13.12
N ALA A 321 7.93 5.03 -12.31
CA ALA A 321 6.48 5.04 -12.52
C ALA A 321 6.07 5.73 -13.82
N GLY A 322 6.69 6.85 -14.17
CA GLY A 322 6.46 7.55 -15.44
C GLY A 322 6.75 6.67 -16.66
N ARG A 323 7.84 5.90 -16.61
CA ARG A 323 8.20 4.92 -17.66
C ARG A 323 7.21 3.76 -17.71
N LEU A 324 6.85 3.22 -16.55
CA LEU A 324 5.86 2.14 -16.45
C LEU A 324 4.52 2.56 -17.06
N LEU A 325 4.03 3.77 -16.76
CA LEU A 325 2.79 4.30 -17.33
C LEU A 325 2.86 4.45 -18.86
N SER A 326 4.01 4.84 -19.41
CA SER A 326 4.17 4.93 -20.86
C SER A 326 4.05 3.56 -21.53
N LEU A 327 4.63 2.52 -20.94
CA LEU A 327 4.51 1.14 -21.42
C LEU A 327 3.10 0.57 -21.26
N GLN A 328 2.45 0.84 -20.14
CA GLN A 328 1.10 0.32 -19.84
C GLN A 328 -0.01 0.96 -20.69
N ARG A 329 0.19 2.18 -21.21
CA ARG A 329 -0.76 2.77 -22.19
C ARG A 329 -0.94 1.90 -23.41
N THR A 330 0.09 1.17 -23.82
CA THR A 330 0.03 0.28 -24.97
C THR A 330 -0.69 -1.04 -24.70
N LEU A 331 -0.89 -1.39 -23.40
CA LEU A 331 -1.39 -2.70 -22.98
C LEU A 331 -2.83 -2.69 -22.47
N GLU A 332 -3.48 -1.53 -22.38
CA GLU A 332 -4.88 -1.36 -21.91
C GLU A 332 -5.15 -2.00 -20.51
N GLN A 333 -4.13 -2.10 -19.66
CA GLN A 333 -4.23 -2.73 -18.34
C GLN A 333 -4.59 -1.69 -17.26
N GLY A 334 -5.88 -1.33 -17.15
CA GLY A 334 -6.35 -0.28 -16.26
C GLY A 334 -5.91 -0.44 -14.80
N ARG A 335 -6.13 -1.61 -14.20
CA ARG A 335 -5.80 -1.89 -12.79
C ARG A 335 -4.30 -1.72 -12.50
N MET A 336 -3.42 -2.17 -13.40
CA MET A 336 -1.96 -2.10 -13.19
C MET A 336 -1.41 -0.66 -13.21
N ARG A 337 -2.19 0.30 -13.69
CA ARG A 337 -1.82 1.73 -13.72
C ARG A 337 -1.99 2.43 -12.37
N ILE A 338 -2.72 1.84 -11.42
CA ILE A 338 -3.07 2.51 -10.16
C ILE A 338 -1.81 2.81 -9.35
N ALA A 339 -0.98 1.80 -9.06
CA ALA A 339 0.23 1.97 -8.27
C ALA A 339 1.23 2.97 -8.88
N PRO A 340 1.54 2.92 -10.21
CA PRO A 340 2.37 3.94 -10.85
C PRO A 340 1.79 5.36 -10.76
N LEU A 341 0.48 5.54 -10.89
CA LEU A 341 -0.17 6.85 -10.77
C LEU A 341 -0.04 7.40 -9.34
N LEU A 342 -0.22 6.55 -8.32
CA LEU A 342 -0.01 6.94 -6.92
C LEU A 342 1.46 7.32 -6.66
N ALA A 343 2.42 6.58 -7.22
CA ALA A 343 3.84 6.89 -7.10
C ALA A 343 4.22 8.24 -7.75
N VAL A 344 3.68 8.54 -8.95
CA VAL A 344 3.84 9.86 -9.58
C VAL A 344 3.22 10.96 -8.73
N THR A 345 2.06 10.70 -8.11
CA THR A 345 1.42 11.64 -7.20
C THR A 345 2.31 11.93 -5.99
N ALA A 346 2.84 10.88 -5.34
CA ALA A 346 3.72 11.01 -4.19
C ALA A 346 5.00 11.81 -4.53
N GLN A 347 5.63 11.52 -5.67
CA GLN A 347 6.79 12.28 -6.16
C GLN A 347 6.47 13.76 -6.35
N ARG A 348 5.35 14.08 -7.01
CA ARG A 348 4.95 15.46 -7.27
C ARG A 348 4.63 16.21 -5.97
N LEU A 349 4.00 15.52 -5.02
CA LEU A 349 3.74 16.05 -3.69
C LEU A 349 5.05 16.38 -2.94
N GLN A 350 6.04 15.49 -3.01
CA GLN A 350 7.34 15.71 -2.38
C GLN A 350 8.13 16.85 -3.06
N ALA A 351 7.99 16.98 -4.37
CA ALA A 351 8.58 18.09 -5.16
C ALA A 351 7.75 19.38 -5.08
N GLU A 352 6.77 19.48 -4.17
CA GLU A 352 5.88 20.62 -3.96
C GLU A 352 5.10 21.08 -5.20
N ARG A 353 4.93 20.20 -6.20
CA ARG A 353 4.16 20.45 -7.41
C ARG A 353 2.69 20.04 -7.20
N LEU A 354 2.02 20.74 -6.29
CA LEU A 354 0.69 20.34 -5.78
C LEU A 354 -0.36 20.24 -6.91
N ASP A 355 -0.48 21.25 -7.77
CA ASP A 355 -1.43 21.24 -8.89
C ASP A 355 -1.20 20.08 -9.86
N ALA A 356 0.09 19.78 -10.14
CA ALA A 356 0.45 18.68 -11.02
C ALA A 356 0.16 17.30 -10.41
N ALA A 357 0.11 17.20 -9.07
CA ALA A 357 -0.15 15.94 -8.37
C ALA A 357 -1.61 15.49 -8.44
N TRP A 358 -2.56 16.41 -8.63
CA TRP A 358 -4.00 16.10 -8.68
C TRP A 358 -4.40 15.22 -9.87
N VAL A 359 -3.86 15.46 -11.04
CA VAL A 359 -4.25 14.72 -12.26
C VAL A 359 -3.98 13.21 -12.13
N PRO A 360 -2.75 12.75 -11.78
CA PRO A 360 -2.51 11.31 -11.60
C PRO A 360 -3.28 10.75 -10.38
N LEU A 361 -3.49 11.53 -9.33
CA LEU A 361 -4.26 11.10 -8.16
C LEU A 361 -5.72 10.78 -8.52
N GLU A 362 -6.39 11.67 -9.24
CA GLU A 362 -7.78 11.45 -9.64
C GLU A 362 -7.92 10.30 -10.64
N GLN A 363 -6.94 10.11 -11.54
CA GLN A 363 -6.91 8.94 -12.41
C GLN A 363 -6.75 7.64 -11.62
N ALA A 364 -5.83 7.61 -10.64
CA ALA A 364 -5.64 6.46 -9.77
C ALA A 364 -6.92 6.15 -8.97
N ARG A 365 -7.55 7.19 -8.43
CA ARG A 365 -8.78 7.09 -7.65
C ARG A 365 -9.96 6.56 -8.48
N ALA A 366 -10.10 7.02 -9.72
CA ALA A 366 -11.12 6.54 -10.65
C ALA A 366 -10.94 5.04 -10.95
N LEU A 367 -9.73 4.63 -11.32
CA LEU A 367 -9.41 3.23 -11.58
C LEU A 367 -9.57 2.35 -10.33
N ALA A 368 -9.16 2.83 -9.16
CA ALA A 368 -9.30 2.09 -7.90
C ALA A 368 -10.79 1.87 -7.53
N ARG A 369 -11.67 2.85 -7.80
CA ARG A 369 -13.12 2.68 -7.63
C ARG A 369 -13.70 1.67 -8.62
N GLU A 370 -13.32 1.78 -9.90
CA GLU A 370 -13.76 0.85 -10.96
C GLU A 370 -13.41 -0.60 -10.61
N HIS A 371 -12.21 -0.82 -10.11
CA HIS A 371 -11.71 -2.15 -9.74
C HIS A 371 -12.00 -2.56 -8.29
N ARG A 372 -12.70 -1.75 -7.49
CA ARG A 372 -12.98 -1.96 -6.06
C ARG A 372 -11.71 -2.25 -5.24
N ASP A 373 -10.63 -1.57 -5.59
CA ASP A 373 -9.34 -1.73 -4.92
C ASP A 373 -9.25 -0.81 -3.70
N HIS A 374 -9.73 -1.30 -2.56
CA HIS A 374 -9.78 -0.54 -1.31
C HIS A 374 -8.39 -0.20 -0.74
N ARG A 375 -7.37 -1.01 -1.03
CA ARG A 375 -5.98 -0.71 -0.64
C ARG A 375 -5.47 0.54 -1.36
N SER A 376 -5.69 0.61 -2.67
CA SER A 376 -5.33 1.77 -3.47
C SER A 376 -6.18 3.00 -3.14
N LEU A 377 -7.46 2.84 -2.79
CA LEU A 377 -8.33 3.94 -2.33
C LEU A 377 -7.83 4.53 -1.00
N LEU A 378 -7.36 3.69 -0.08
CA LEU A 378 -6.75 4.12 1.18
C LEU A 378 -5.51 4.98 0.91
N GLU A 379 -4.60 4.52 0.07
CA GLU A 379 -3.38 5.26 -0.28
C GLU A 379 -3.70 6.57 -1.02
N ALA A 380 -4.66 6.55 -1.93
CA ALA A 380 -5.13 7.75 -2.63
C ALA A 380 -5.74 8.79 -1.67
N ALA A 381 -6.49 8.36 -0.66
CA ALA A 381 -7.05 9.25 0.36
C ALA A 381 -5.94 9.86 1.23
N ARG A 382 -4.90 9.07 1.59
CA ARG A 382 -3.74 9.55 2.33
C ARG A 382 -2.99 10.65 1.57
N LEU A 383 -2.71 10.42 0.29
CA LEU A 383 -2.03 11.41 -0.56
C LEU A 383 -2.88 12.66 -0.76
N ALA A 384 -4.21 12.53 -0.95
CA ALA A 384 -5.12 13.65 -1.07
C ALA A 384 -5.18 14.50 0.19
N ALA A 385 -5.26 13.86 1.38
CA ALA A 385 -5.22 14.57 2.66
C ALA A 385 -3.93 15.40 2.80
N SER A 386 -2.78 14.81 2.42
CA SER A 386 -1.49 15.50 2.44
C SER A 386 -1.42 16.65 1.43
N LEU A 387 -2.02 16.50 0.24
CA LEU A 387 -2.11 17.57 -0.77
C LEU A 387 -2.92 18.76 -0.25
N HIS A 388 -4.11 18.51 0.28
CA HIS A 388 -4.95 19.55 0.85
C HIS A 388 -4.31 20.24 2.06
N GLU A 389 -3.60 19.46 2.91
CA GLU A 389 -2.87 19.99 4.06
C GLU A 389 -1.80 21.00 3.62
N ARG A 390 -0.97 20.63 2.63
CA ARG A 390 0.06 21.52 2.08
C ARG A 390 -0.51 22.72 1.32
N ALA A 391 -1.70 22.56 0.73
CA ALA A 391 -2.40 23.65 0.09
C ALA A 391 -3.14 24.58 1.08
N GLY A 392 -3.12 24.27 2.39
CA GLY A 392 -3.84 25.03 3.42
C GLY A 392 -5.36 24.80 3.40
N ASP A 393 -5.88 23.90 2.58
CA ASP A 393 -7.32 23.57 2.54
C ASP A 393 -7.66 22.51 3.60
N HIS A 394 -7.72 23.00 4.84
CA HIS A 394 -8.00 22.15 5.98
C HIS A 394 -9.40 21.51 5.96
N ALA A 395 -10.37 22.15 5.29
CA ALA A 395 -11.72 21.62 5.20
C ALA A 395 -11.78 20.40 4.25
N ALA A 396 -11.09 20.47 3.11
CA ALA A 396 -10.97 19.34 2.21
C ALA A 396 -10.06 18.23 2.78
N SER A 397 -8.97 18.60 3.49
CA SER A 397 -8.14 17.64 4.22
C SER A 397 -8.95 16.81 5.22
N LEU A 398 -9.86 17.43 5.98
CA LEU A 398 -10.78 16.71 6.87
C LEU A 398 -11.62 15.68 6.11
N GLY A 399 -12.16 16.06 4.93
CA GLY A 399 -12.94 15.14 4.09
C GLY A 399 -12.13 13.93 3.62
N GLU A 400 -10.86 14.12 3.26
CA GLU A 400 -9.98 13.03 2.85
C GLU A 400 -9.54 12.14 4.02
N LEU A 401 -9.30 12.70 5.21
CA LEU A 401 -9.02 11.92 6.41
C LEU A 401 -10.22 11.01 6.78
N GLN A 402 -11.45 11.49 6.61
CA GLN A 402 -12.65 10.67 6.80
C GLN A 402 -12.75 9.54 5.76
N ARG A 403 -12.38 9.80 4.49
CA ARG A 403 -12.30 8.76 3.45
C ARG A 403 -11.21 7.74 3.73
N LEU A 404 -10.06 8.20 4.23
CA LEU A 404 -8.96 7.33 4.66
C LEU A 404 -9.41 6.38 5.77
N ALA A 405 -10.06 6.92 6.82
CA ALA A 405 -10.61 6.12 7.90
C ALA A 405 -11.67 5.11 7.40
N ALA A 406 -12.55 5.52 6.48
CA ALA A 406 -13.55 4.64 5.90
C ALA A 406 -12.94 3.51 5.06
N ALA A 407 -11.93 3.80 4.25
CA ALA A 407 -11.22 2.79 3.46
C ALA A 407 -10.46 1.80 4.36
N ALA A 408 -9.78 2.30 5.40
CA ALA A 408 -9.10 1.46 6.38
C ALA A 408 -10.09 0.56 7.12
N ARG A 409 -11.24 1.10 7.56
CA ARG A 409 -12.32 0.35 8.19
C ARG A 409 -12.81 -0.80 7.34
N TRP A 410 -13.05 -0.56 6.07
CA TRP A 410 -13.49 -1.61 5.15
C TRP A 410 -12.49 -2.77 5.13
N LEU A 411 -11.17 -2.50 5.06
CA LEU A 411 -10.12 -3.52 5.08
C LEU A 411 -9.99 -4.23 6.43
N VAL A 412 -10.28 -3.54 7.53
CA VAL A 412 -10.33 -4.12 8.89
C VAL A 412 -11.49 -5.11 9.05
N ASP A 413 -12.65 -4.76 8.50
CA ASP A 413 -13.87 -5.54 8.63
C ASP A 413 -13.96 -6.67 7.58
N ASP A 414 -13.10 -6.66 6.55
CA ASP A 414 -12.99 -7.69 5.53
C ASP A 414 -12.29 -8.95 6.08
N LEU A 415 -13.03 -10.06 6.16
CA LEU A 415 -12.52 -11.32 6.70
C LEU A 415 -11.49 -12.01 5.78
N ASP A 416 -11.48 -11.68 4.50
CA ASP A 416 -10.51 -12.22 3.54
C ASP A 416 -9.13 -11.53 3.68
N THR A 417 -9.08 -10.38 4.37
CA THR A 417 -7.82 -9.70 4.68
C THR A 417 -7.07 -10.43 5.81
N PRO A 418 -5.77 -10.76 5.65
CA PRO A 418 -4.96 -11.40 6.68
C PRO A 418 -5.00 -10.65 8.02
N ARG A 419 -4.92 -11.39 9.15
CA ARG A 419 -5.03 -10.80 10.50
C ARG A 419 -3.99 -9.72 10.77
N GLU A 420 -2.75 -9.96 10.37
CA GLU A 420 -1.63 -9.01 10.54
C GLU A 420 -1.92 -7.71 9.76
N GLU A 421 -2.40 -7.84 8.53
CA GLU A 421 -2.77 -6.69 7.72
C GLU A 421 -3.97 -5.95 8.33
N ARG A 422 -4.98 -6.66 8.84
CA ARG A 422 -6.12 -6.03 9.53
C ARG A 422 -5.67 -5.22 10.75
N SER A 423 -4.71 -5.71 11.53
CA SER A 423 -4.14 -4.99 12.67
C SER A 423 -3.43 -3.71 12.23
N GLU A 424 -2.68 -3.73 11.13
CA GLU A 424 -2.03 -2.55 10.56
C GLU A 424 -3.07 -1.54 10.01
N ARG A 425 -4.13 -2.03 9.35
CA ARG A 425 -5.21 -1.18 8.86
C ARG A 425 -6.02 -0.57 9.99
N LEU A 426 -6.17 -1.28 11.11
CA LEU A 426 -6.79 -0.72 12.32
C LEU A 426 -5.97 0.44 12.90
N ARG A 427 -4.63 0.34 12.94
CA ARG A 427 -3.77 1.48 13.31
C ARG A 427 -4.01 2.68 12.39
N THR A 428 -4.11 2.43 11.09
CA THR A 428 -4.40 3.47 10.10
C THR A 428 -5.78 4.09 10.32
N GLU A 429 -6.83 3.27 10.59
CA GLU A 429 -8.19 3.75 10.91
C GLU A 429 -8.19 4.64 12.15
N LEU A 430 -7.56 4.20 13.25
CA LEU A 430 -7.49 4.95 14.49
C LEU A 430 -6.74 6.28 14.32
N SER A 431 -5.58 6.25 13.68
CA SER A 431 -4.78 7.46 13.42
C SER A 431 -5.51 8.44 12.50
N ALA A 432 -6.18 7.95 11.45
CA ALA A 432 -6.96 8.80 10.55
C ALA A 432 -8.15 9.47 11.26
N ASN A 433 -8.87 8.73 12.11
CA ASN A 433 -9.96 9.29 12.92
C ASN A 433 -9.43 10.31 13.94
N ALA A 434 -8.28 10.05 14.59
CA ALA A 434 -7.67 11.01 15.52
C ALA A 434 -7.26 12.30 14.82
N LEU A 435 -6.63 12.21 13.65
CA LEU A 435 -6.28 13.39 12.83
C LEU A 435 -7.53 14.13 12.33
N ALA A 436 -8.55 13.41 11.88
CA ALA A 436 -9.82 14.00 11.46
C ALA A 436 -10.51 14.73 12.61
N MET A 437 -10.48 14.15 13.82
CA MET A 437 -11.02 14.77 15.03
C MET A 437 -10.30 16.08 15.36
N ARG A 438 -8.97 16.09 15.37
CA ARG A 438 -8.17 17.31 15.63
C ARG A 438 -8.45 18.37 14.58
N ARG A 439 -8.48 18.00 13.30
CA ARG A 439 -8.81 18.93 12.22
C ARG A 439 -10.23 19.47 12.33
N ALA A 440 -11.18 18.63 12.78
CA ALA A 440 -12.56 19.05 13.01
C ALA A 440 -12.68 20.03 14.20
N LEU A 441 -11.85 19.86 15.25
CA LEU A 441 -11.74 20.84 16.35
C LEU A 441 -11.21 22.17 15.82
N ASP A 442 -10.11 22.18 15.06
CA ASP A 442 -9.54 23.41 14.47
C ASP A 442 -10.54 24.17 13.60
N LEU A 443 -11.42 23.45 12.90
CA LEU A 443 -12.46 24.00 12.02
C LEU A 443 -13.77 24.31 12.73
N GLY A 444 -13.87 24.09 14.06
CA GLY A 444 -15.11 24.31 14.81
C GLY A 444 -16.27 23.41 14.33
N ARG A 445 -16.01 22.16 13.93
CA ARG A 445 -17.01 21.20 13.43
C ARG A 445 -17.34 20.10 14.47
N PRO A 446 -18.16 20.40 15.50
CA PRO A 446 -18.39 19.48 16.62
C PRO A 446 -19.01 18.14 16.19
N GLY A 447 -19.86 18.12 15.16
CA GLY A 447 -20.46 16.90 14.65
C GLY A 447 -19.41 15.92 14.11
N ALA A 448 -18.39 16.41 13.40
CA ALA A 448 -17.31 15.59 12.88
C ALA A 448 -16.42 15.03 14.01
N VAL A 449 -16.18 15.82 15.08
CA VAL A 449 -15.46 15.36 16.28
C VAL A 449 -16.19 14.18 16.91
N HIS A 450 -17.50 14.29 17.13
CA HIS A 450 -18.29 13.21 17.73
C HIS A 450 -18.34 11.95 16.88
N VAL A 451 -18.34 12.07 15.54
CA VAL A 451 -18.30 10.92 14.64
C VAL A 451 -16.97 10.20 14.78
N ALA A 452 -15.85 10.92 14.68
CA ALA A 452 -14.52 10.35 14.76
C ALA A 452 -14.24 9.72 16.15
N ALA A 453 -14.62 10.40 17.23
CA ALA A 453 -14.47 9.90 18.59
C ALA A 453 -15.24 8.59 18.81
N ARG A 454 -16.49 8.51 18.35
CA ARG A 454 -17.31 7.29 18.44
C ARG A 454 -16.68 6.10 17.71
N GLU A 455 -16.10 6.33 16.53
CA GLU A 455 -15.42 5.26 15.78
C GLU A 455 -14.16 4.78 16.53
N ILE A 456 -13.38 5.68 17.10
CA ILE A 456 -12.24 5.31 17.94
C ILE A 456 -12.72 4.50 19.16
N GLU A 457 -13.71 4.98 19.91
CA GLU A 457 -14.23 4.27 21.08
C GLU A 457 -14.76 2.87 20.74
N ARG A 458 -15.42 2.71 19.59
CA ARG A 458 -15.92 1.42 19.12
C ARG A 458 -14.78 0.41 18.93
N ARG A 459 -13.63 0.86 18.39
CA ARG A 459 -12.46 0.01 18.09
C ARG A 459 -11.57 -0.25 19.31
N THR A 460 -11.59 0.63 20.30
CA THR A 460 -10.73 0.55 21.49
C THR A 460 -11.40 -0.13 22.69
N ARG A 461 -12.57 -0.73 22.51
CA ARG A 461 -13.25 -1.49 23.57
C ARG A 461 -12.43 -2.69 24.01
N PRO A 462 -12.41 -3.02 25.32
CA PRO A 462 -11.62 -4.15 25.84
C PRO A 462 -11.97 -5.50 25.23
N ASP A 463 -13.21 -5.67 24.77
CA ASP A 463 -13.74 -6.87 24.14
C ASP A 463 -13.54 -6.91 22.61
N SER A 464 -12.86 -5.94 22.06
CA SER A 464 -12.67 -5.82 20.60
C SER A 464 -11.84 -6.96 19.97
N GLY A 465 -11.03 -7.67 20.78
CA GLY A 465 -10.25 -8.84 20.32
C GLY A 465 -9.09 -8.51 19.37
N TRP A 466 -8.71 -7.24 19.25
CA TRP A 466 -7.63 -6.80 18.39
C TRP A 466 -6.26 -7.04 18.99
N ASP A 467 -5.33 -7.50 18.15
CA ASP A 467 -3.92 -7.73 18.50
C ASP A 467 -3.10 -6.45 18.29
N LEU A 468 -3.43 -5.43 19.08
CA LEU A 468 -2.71 -4.17 19.11
C LEU A 468 -2.13 -3.92 20.50
N PRO A 469 -0.98 -3.19 20.59
CA PRO A 469 -0.43 -2.81 21.87
C PRO A 469 -1.47 -2.08 22.72
N PRO A 470 -1.71 -2.50 23.97
CA PRO A 470 -2.71 -1.88 24.86
C PRO A 470 -2.53 -0.37 25.03
N GLU A 471 -1.28 0.10 25.05
CA GLU A 471 -0.92 1.52 25.12
C GLU A 471 -1.42 2.33 23.92
N LEU A 472 -1.39 1.74 22.71
CA LEU A 472 -1.89 2.38 21.51
C LEU A 472 -3.42 2.57 21.56
N LEU A 473 -4.13 1.51 21.97
CA LEU A 473 -5.59 1.56 22.11
C LEU A 473 -6.00 2.56 23.20
N TRP A 474 -5.27 2.57 24.31
CA TRP A 474 -5.48 3.49 25.42
C TRP A 474 -5.25 4.95 25.00
N ASP A 475 -4.17 5.27 24.32
CA ASP A 475 -3.86 6.62 23.82
C ASP A 475 -4.99 7.16 22.92
N HIS A 476 -5.44 6.35 21.97
CA HIS A 476 -6.53 6.76 21.07
C HIS A 476 -7.86 6.94 21.82
N LEU A 477 -8.14 6.11 22.84
CA LEU A 477 -9.33 6.26 23.67
C LEU A 477 -9.29 7.58 24.46
N VAL A 478 -8.15 7.91 25.09
CA VAL A 478 -7.98 9.17 25.84
C VAL A 478 -8.10 10.37 24.90
N ASP A 479 -7.46 10.33 23.71
CA ASP A 479 -7.55 11.39 22.69
C ASP A 479 -9.01 11.61 22.24
N ALA A 480 -9.76 10.52 21.99
CA ALA A 480 -11.16 10.59 21.58
C ALA A 480 -12.05 11.27 22.65
N ARG A 481 -11.92 10.85 23.92
CA ARG A 481 -12.67 11.44 25.02
C ARG A 481 -12.28 12.90 25.28
N MET A 482 -11.00 13.22 25.12
CA MET A 482 -10.50 14.59 25.20
C MET A 482 -11.11 15.48 24.11
N GLY A 483 -11.18 15.00 22.87
CA GLY A 483 -11.83 15.73 21.78
C GLY A 483 -13.29 16.07 22.06
N VAL A 484 -14.06 15.10 22.61
CA VAL A 484 -15.45 15.30 23.00
C VAL A 484 -15.56 16.29 24.19
N LEU A 485 -14.62 16.23 25.13
CA LEU A 485 -14.58 17.17 26.27
C LEU A 485 -14.31 18.61 25.79
N ILE A 486 -13.39 18.82 24.85
CA ILE A 486 -13.09 20.14 24.30
C ILE A 486 -14.34 20.72 23.63
N VAL A 487 -15.07 19.94 22.82
CA VAL A 487 -16.34 20.38 22.21
C VAL A 487 -17.36 20.78 23.29
N ALA A 488 -17.51 19.96 24.35
CA ALA A 488 -18.42 20.28 25.43
C ALA A 488 -18.00 21.57 26.16
N GLY A 489 -16.70 21.78 26.37
CA GLY A 489 -16.16 23.02 26.96
C GLY A 489 -16.45 24.25 26.09
N ASP A 490 -16.25 24.14 24.78
CA ASP A 490 -16.54 25.22 23.83
C ASP A 490 -18.02 25.58 23.80
N SER A 491 -18.91 24.58 23.80
CA SER A 491 -20.36 24.80 23.85
C SER A 491 -20.78 25.42 25.18
N LEU A 492 -20.18 24.98 26.27
CA LEU A 492 -20.44 25.57 27.59
C LEU A 492 -19.95 27.03 27.66
N ALA A 493 -18.79 27.36 27.14
CA ALA A 493 -18.26 28.72 27.09
C ALA A 493 -19.12 29.66 26.23
N ARG A 494 -19.77 29.16 25.17
CA ARG A 494 -20.70 29.92 24.34
C ARG A 494 -22.12 29.99 24.89
N GLY A 495 -22.42 29.30 26.01
CA GLY A 495 -23.77 29.27 26.59
C GLY A 495 -24.80 28.53 25.71
N GLU A 496 -24.36 27.55 24.90
CA GLU A 496 -25.26 26.81 24.03
C GLU A 496 -26.24 25.93 24.82
N GLN A 497 -27.50 25.90 24.36
CA GLN A 497 -28.54 25.09 25.01
C GLN A 497 -28.17 23.59 24.96
N GLY A 498 -28.32 22.89 26.09
CA GLY A 498 -28.07 21.45 26.21
C GLY A 498 -26.68 21.07 26.72
N THR A 499 -25.80 22.03 26.96
CA THR A 499 -24.51 21.79 27.62
C THR A 499 -24.48 22.54 28.92
N ASP A 500 -24.52 21.81 30.04
CA ASP A 500 -24.41 22.36 31.37
C ASP A 500 -23.06 22.01 32.04
N GLN A 501 -22.76 22.66 33.14
CA GLN A 501 -21.55 22.42 33.92
C GLN A 501 -21.46 20.94 34.39
N ALA A 502 -22.59 20.33 34.77
CA ALA A 502 -22.62 18.96 35.26
C ALA A 502 -22.24 17.96 34.15
N GLY A 503 -22.74 18.19 32.93
CA GLY A 503 -22.39 17.40 31.77
C GLY A 503 -20.90 17.52 31.37
N TYR A 504 -20.33 18.72 31.43
CA TYR A 504 -18.89 18.92 31.23
C TYR A 504 -18.04 18.16 32.28
N GLU A 505 -18.39 18.30 33.58
CA GLU A 505 -17.67 17.63 34.67
C GLU A 505 -17.81 16.10 34.59
N ALA A 506 -18.96 15.59 34.14
CA ALA A 506 -19.12 14.17 33.85
C ALA A 506 -18.14 13.68 32.80
N ARG A 507 -18.02 14.37 31.66
CA ARG A 507 -17.07 14.04 30.60
C ARG A 507 -15.62 14.18 31.06
N ARG A 508 -15.32 15.18 31.85
CA ARG A 508 -13.99 15.35 32.45
C ARG A 508 -13.62 14.17 33.35
N ARG A 509 -14.56 13.63 34.11
CA ARG A 509 -14.36 12.41 34.91
C ARG A 509 -14.10 11.20 34.02
N GLU A 510 -14.84 11.03 32.89
CA GLU A 510 -14.60 9.96 31.91
C GLU A 510 -13.19 10.01 31.34
N VAL A 511 -12.64 11.21 31.05
CA VAL A 511 -11.25 11.38 30.62
C VAL A 511 -10.29 10.95 31.72
N LEU A 512 -10.49 11.40 32.98
CA LEU A 512 -9.65 11.02 34.10
C LEU A 512 -9.68 9.51 34.37
N GLU A 513 -10.85 8.87 34.26
CA GLU A 513 -10.97 7.42 34.36
C GLU A 513 -10.22 6.69 33.24
N ALA A 514 -10.27 7.23 32.02
CA ALA A 514 -9.49 6.67 30.90
C ALA A 514 -7.99 6.80 31.17
N ILE A 515 -7.52 7.97 31.62
CA ILE A 515 -6.11 8.18 32.00
C ILE A 515 -5.71 7.22 33.13
N GLY A 516 -6.57 6.99 34.13
CA GLY A 516 -6.31 6.09 35.26
C GLY A 516 -6.25 4.59 34.86
N ARG A 517 -6.74 4.21 33.69
CA ARG A 517 -6.65 2.84 33.14
C ARG A 517 -5.39 2.60 32.29
N MET A 518 -4.39 3.41 32.50
CA MET A 518 -3.13 3.35 31.78
C MET A 518 -2.45 1.97 31.95
N PRO A 519 -1.88 1.41 30.86
CA PRO A 519 -1.06 0.22 30.94
C PRO A 519 0.20 0.43 31.79
N GLU A 520 0.69 -0.64 32.43
CA GLU A 520 1.90 -0.60 33.26
C GLU A 520 3.12 -0.08 32.46
N GLY A 521 3.94 0.75 33.12
CA GLY A 521 5.16 1.30 32.51
C GLY A 521 4.97 2.58 31.67
N HIS A 522 3.74 3.11 31.56
CA HIS A 522 3.43 4.31 30.75
C HIS A 522 3.13 5.58 31.58
N ASP A 523 3.64 5.68 32.82
CA ASP A 523 3.38 6.79 33.76
C ASP A 523 3.68 8.18 33.17
N ALA A 524 4.73 8.32 32.37
CA ALA A 524 5.06 9.60 31.74
C ALA A 524 3.97 10.04 30.75
N ARG A 525 3.38 9.07 30.02
CA ARG A 525 2.30 9.33 29.07
C ARG A 525 1.00 9.72 29.76
N ALA A 526 0.67 9.06 30.85
CA ALA A 526 -0.50 9.42 31.67
C ALA A 526 -0.36 10.82 32.30
N ARG A 527 0.83 11.16 32.82
CA ARG A 527 1.12 12.52 33.30
C ARG A 527 1.00 13.57 32.21
N TYR A 528 1.42 13.26 30.98
CA TYR A 528 1.22 14.15 29.84
C TYR A 528 -0.27 14.40 29.57
N TRP A 529 -1.09 13.35 29.49
CA TRP A 529 -2.53 13.50 29.26
C TRP A 529 -3.24 14.25 30.42
N ALA A 530 -2.81 14.05 31.67
CA ALA A 530 -3.33 14.80 32.81
C ALA A 530 -2.95 16.28 32.73
N ALA A 531 -1.70 16.59 32.31
CA ALA A 531 -1.25 17.97 32.09
C ALA A 531 -2.06 18.64 30.97
N TYR A 532 -2.28 17.92 29.85
CA TYR A 532 -3.08 18.42 28.75
C TYR A 532 -4.55 18.67 29.13
N LEU A 533 -5.13 17.80 29.97
CA LEU A 533 -6.47 18.00 30.52
C LEU A 533 -6.55 19.28 31.37
N ASP A 534 -5.58 19.51 32.26
CA ASP A 534 -5.52 20.73 33.09
C ASP A 534 -5.31 21.98 32.22
N ASP A 535 -4.53 21.92 31.17
CA ASP A 535 -4.33 22.99 30.20
C ASP A 535 -5.63 23.35 29.44
N ARG A 536 -6.35 22.35 28.90
CA ARG A 536 -7.66 22.60 28.27
C ARG A 536 -8.72 23.10 29.22
N HIS A 537 -8.69 22.62 30.45
CA HIS A 537 -9.60 23.11 31.49
C HIS A 537 -9.31 24.56 31.90
N ALA A 538 -8.03 24.95 31.95
CA ALA A 538 -7.62 26.34 32.21
C ALA A 538 -8.14 27.30 31.12
N ASP A 539 -8.05 26.92 29.86
CA ASP A 539 -8.58 27.68 28.72
C ASP A 539 -10.10 27.88 28.82
N LEU A 540 -10.85 26.83 29.15
CA LEU A 540 -12.30 26.94 29.39
C LEU A 540 -12.63 27.91 30.52
N LEU A 541 -11.97 27.77 31.68
CA LEU A 541 -12.20 28.63 32.84
C LEU A 541 -11.89 30.10 32.54
N ALA A 542 -10.84 30.37 31.76
CA ALA A 542 -10.49 31.72 31.31
C ALA A 542 -11.59 32.33 30.42
N ARG A 543 -12.10 31.58 29.45
CA ARG A 543 -13.19 32.03 28.57
C ARG A 543 -14.50 32.28 29.31
N ARG A 544 -14.68 31.69 30.49
CA ARG A 544 -15.80 31.92 31.38
C ARG A 544 -15.58 33.05 32.38
N GLY A 545 -14.42 33.72 32.34
CA GLY A 545 -14.07 34.78 33.31
C GLY A 545 -13.63 34.27 34.66
N GLU A 546 -13.45 32.96 34.87
CA GLU A 546 -13.01 32.35 36.13
C GLU A 546 -11.47 32.42 36.26
N THR A 547 -10.90 33.63 36.12
CA THR A 547 -9.46 33.90 35.98
C THR A 547 -8.59 33.27 37.06
N ALA A 548 -9.06 33.28 38.34
CA ALA A 548 -8.30 32.69 39.44
C ALA A 548 -8.22 31.16 39.38
N ALA A 549 -9.31 30.50 38.95
CA ALA A 549 -9.35 29.05 38.75
C ALA A 549 -8.52 28.65 37.51
N ALA A 550 -8.62 29.40 36.41
CA ALA A 550 -7.84 29.22 35.19
C ALA A 550 -6.34 29.25 35.48
N ARG A 551 -5.84 30.24 36.22
CA ARG A 551 -4.43 30.32 36.63
C ARG A 551 -3.96 29.13 37.47
N ARG A 552 -4.78 28.63 38.38
CA ARG A 552 -4.41 27.45 39.18
C ARG A 552 -4.26 26.22 38.29
N ALA A 553 -5.18 26.00 37.35
CA ALA A 553 -5.12 24.89 36.41
C ALA A 553 -3.91 25.02 35.46
N ALA A 554 -3.68 26.21 34.88
CA ALA A 554 -2.55 26.47 34.01
C ALA A 554 -1.20 26.27 34.72
N ARG A 555 -1.04 26.71 35.98
CA ARG A 555 0.20 26.48 36.73
C ARG A 555 0.44 24.98 37.00
N ARG A 556 -0.60 24.19 37.28
CA ARG A 556 -0.44 22.72 37.39
C ARG A 556 -0.02 22.09 36.10
N ALA A 557 -0.65 22.46 34.96
CA ALA A 557 -0.29 21.98 33.65
C ALA A 557 1.17 22.32 33.31
N ARG A 558 1.59 23.58 33.52
CA ARG A 558 2.97 24.02 33.30
C ARG A 558 3.97 23.19 34.11
N SER A 559 3.77 23.07 35.43
CA SER A 559 4.66 22.30 36.29
C SER A 559 4.76 20.83 35.86
N ALA A 560 3.66 20.22 35.39
CA ALA A 560 3.66 18.86 34.88
C ALA A 560 4.42 18.76 33.55
N TYR A 561 4.29 19.71 32.64
CA TYR A 561 5.05 19.75 31.39
C TYR A 561 6.56 19.95 31.63
N GLU A 562 6.93 20.85 32.57
CA GLU A 562 8.34 21.04 32.99
C GLU A 562 8.92 19.73 33.56
N ALA A 563 8.19 19.03 34.41
CA ALA A 563 8.60 17.75 34.98
C ALA A 563 8.73 16.62 33.94
N LEU A 564 8.07 16.75 32.80
CA LEU A 564 8.13 15.82 31.65
C LEU A 564 9.17 16.24 30.62
N GLY A 565 9.90 17.35 30.80
CA GLY A 565 10.84 17.89 29.84
C GLY A 565 10.20 18.43 28.55
N ARG A 566 8.91 18.81 28.60
CA ARG A 566 8.12 19.36 27.48
C ARG A 566 8.21 20.89 27.47
N GLY A 567 9.39 21.43 27.14
CA GLY A 567 9.68 22.85 27.24
C GLY A 567 8.73 23.72 26.42
N GLU A 568 8.45 23.37 25.18
CA GLU A 568 7.55 24.14 24.30
C GLU A 568 6.12 24.23 24.85
N ASP A 569 5.57 23.15 25.41
CA ASP A 569 4.24 23.14 26.03
C ASP A 569 4.26 23.97 27.33
N ALA A 570 5.33 23.87 28.14
CA ALA A 570 5.49 24.64 29.36
C ALA A 570 5.60 26.15 29.05
N ASP A 571 6.35 26.56 28.05
CA ASP A 571 6.51 27.95 27.63
C ASP A 571 5.22 28.55 27.08
N ARG A 572 4.47 27.78 26.30
CA ARG A 572 3.15 28.18 25.80
C ARG A 572 2.18 28.45 26.96
N VAL A 573 2.14 27.54 27.94
CA VAL A 573 1.27 27.69 29.11
C VAL A 573 1.78 28.82 30.01
N ALA A 574 3.07 29.07 30.10
CA ALA A 574 3.63 30.22 30.84
C ALA A 574 3.19 31.55 30.20
N GLY A 575 3.22 31.66 28.87
CA GLY A 575 2.67 32.82 28.17
C GLY A 575 1.20 33.06 28.50
N PHE A 576 0.39 32.01 28.45
CA PHE A 576 -1.02 32.08 28.83
C PHE A 576 -1.26 32.54 30.31
N VAL A 577 -0.45 32.05 31.26
CA VAL A 577 -0.50 32.53 32.66
C VAL A 577 -0.18 34.03 32.73
N THR A 578 0.81 34.50 31.99
CA THR A 578 1.17 35.93 31.96
C THR A 578 0.02 36.79 31.41
N GLU A 579 -0.65 36.34 30.36
CA GLU A 579 -1.83 37.01 29.79
C GLU A 579 -2.98 37.12 30.81
N LEU A 580 -3.25 36.03 31.57
CA LEU A 580 -4.26 36.02 32.62
C LEU A 580 -3.90 36.95 33.80
N GLU A 581 -2.62 37.16 34.08
CA GLU A 581 -2.14 38.07 35.10
C GLU A 581 -2.28 39.53 34.64
N ALA A 582 -1.94 39.83 33.42
CA ALA A 582 -2.11 41.14 32.80
C ALA A 582 -3.59 41.57 32.71
N ALA A 583 -4.47 40.62 32.29
CA ALA A 583 -5.91 40.90 32.25
C ALA A 583 -6.50 41.25 33.62
N ARG A 584 -6.10 40.54 34.67
CA ARG A 584 -6.51 40.84 36.04
C ARG A 584 -6.04 42.21 36.55
N GLU A 585 -4.80 42.59 36.23
CA GLU A 585 -4.25 43.92 36.60
C GLU A 585 -5.02 45.04 35.89
N ALA A 586 -5.40 44.83 34.63
CA ALA A 586 -6.23 45.77 33.89
C ALA A 586 -7.65 45.89 34.48
N GLU A 587 -8.31 44.77 34.84
CA GLU A 587 -9.61 44.77 35.53
C GLU A 587 -9.54 45.47 36.90
N GLY A 588 -8.55 45.15 37.74
CA GLY A 588 -8.34 45.79 39.03
C GLY A 588 -7.94 47.26 38.92
N GLY A 589 -7.33 47.67 37.82
CA GLY A 589 -7.05 49.07 37.50
C GLY A 589 -8.32 49.83 37.13
N ALA A 590 -9.18 49.25 36.33
CA ALA A 590 -10.46 49.80 35.92
C ALA A 590 -11.46 49.96 37.09
N GLU A 591 -11.52 48.96 38.00
CA GLU A 591 -12.33 49.07 39.24
C GLU A 591 -11.84 50.18 40.16
N ARG A 592 -10.54 50.34 40.35
CA ARG A 592 -9.97 51.45 41.14
C ARG A 592 -10.22 52.81 40.50
N ALA A 593 -10.13 52.91 39.18
CA ALA A 593 -10.43 54.13 38.44
C ALA A 593 -11.93 54.47 38.53
N GLY A 594 -12.82 53.46 38.46
CA GLY A 594 -14.26 53.63 38.63
C GLY A 594 -14.66 54.06 40.06
N HIS A 595 -14.03 53.51 41.10
CA HIS A 595 -14.24 53.92 42.49
C HIS A 595 -13.66 55.32 42.80
N GLY A 596 -12.51 55.66 42.12
CA GLY A 596 -11.97 57.03 42.21
C GLY A 596 -12.92 58.07 41.60
N ALA A 597 -13.48 57.76 40.43
CA ALA A 597 -14.43 58.65 39.75
C ALA A 597 -15.77 58.81 40.51
N GLN A 598 -16.27 57.74 41.14
CA GLN A 598 -17.46 57.81 42.03
C GLN A 598 -17.17 58.62 43.32
N GLY A 599 -16.00 58.42 43.89
CA GLY A 599 -15.58 59.19 45.08
C GLY A 599 -15.42 60.70 44.78
N ASP A 600 -14.91 61.06 43.62
CA ASP A 600 -14.77 62.44 43.17
C ASP A 600 -16.11 63.02 42.73
N ALA A 601 -17.04 62.26 42.17
CA ALA A 601 -18.40 62.68 41.86
C ALA A 601 -19.22 62.93 43.15
N GLU A 602 -19.07 62.08 44.15
CA GLU A 602 -19.66 62.33 45.51
C GLU A 602 -19.10 63.56 46.24
N ARG A 603 -17.80 63.83 46.06
CA ARG A 603 -17.17 65.06 46.61
C ARG A 603 -17.60 66.31 45.84
N ALA A 604 -17.73 66.23 44.48
CA ALA A 604 -18.25 67.32 43.68
C ALA A 604 -19.75 67.61 43.96
N GLY A 605 -20.56 66.55 44.22
CA GLY A 605 -21.96 66.68 44.54
C GLY A 605 -22.20 67.33 45.94
N ARG A 606 -21.31 67.16 46.92
CA ARG A 606 -21.35 67.83 48.24
C ARG A 606 -20.87 69.29 48.20
N GLY A 607 -20.14 69.71 47.15
CA GLY A 607 -19.67 71.08 46.94
C GLY A 607 -20.65 72.01 46.22
N ALA A 608 -21.62 71.47 45.49
CA ALA A 608 -22.55 72.26 44.63
C ALA A 608 -23.91 72.57 45.31
N GLY A 609 -24.12 72.27 46.59
CA GLY A 609 -25.37 72.47 47.35
C GLY A 609 -25.50 73.84 48.04
N ARG A 610 -24.86 74.90 47.52
CA ARG A 610 -25.12 76.29 48.00
C ARG A 610 -24.90 77.26 46.83
N GLY A 611 -26.01 77.66 46.19
CA GLY A 611 -25.95 78.84 45.30
C GLY A 611 -26.88 78.78 44.13
N ALA A 612 -27.97 79.51 44.26
CA ALA A 612 -28.76 80.17 43.23
C ALA A 612 -29.81 79.37 42.44
N ASP A 613 -31.03 79.58 42.99
CA ASP A 613 -32.24 79.85 42.23
C ASP A 613 -31.99 80.73 40.96
N ASP A 614 -32.91 80.66 40.02
CA ASP A 614 -33.19 81.54 38.89
C ASP A 614 -32.49 81.23 37.53
N ARG A 615 -33.22 80.66 36.65
CA ARG A 615 -33.80 81.29 35.48
C ARG A 615 -34.46 80.28 34.55
N ALA A 616 -35.70 80.55 34.35
CA ALA A 616 -36.57 79.96 33.37
C ALA A 616 -36.07 80.10 31.89
N GLY A 617 -36.53 79.21 31.09
CA GLY A 617 -37.00 79.60 29.77
C GLY A 617 -36.51 78.87 28.55
N ARG A 618 -37.49 78.25 27.91
CA ARG A 618 -37.60 78.03 26.42
C ARG A 618 -36.52 77.18 25.77
N GLY A 619 -36.82 76.07 25.12
CA GLY A 619 -37.70 75.92 23.95
C GLY A 619 -36.86 75.35 22.85
N SER A 620 -37.19 74.29 22.32
CA SER A 620 -37.56 74.04 20.90
C SER A 620 -37.26 72.58 20.49
N GLU A 621 -38.30 72.08 19.96
CA GLU A 621 -38.48 70.91 19.09
C GLU A 621 -37.49 70.84 17.91
N GLY A 622 -37.33 69.66 17.40
CA GLY A 622 -36.76 69.36 16.07
C GLY A 622 -36.41 67.88 16.04
N ASP A 623 -37.28 67.07 15.70
CA ASP A 623 -37.67 66.39 14.47
C ASP A 623 -36.52 65.95 13.55
N GLY A 624 -36.66 64.74 13.11
CA GLY A 624 -35.99 64.26 11.89
C GLY A 624 -35.27 62.92 12.03
N ASP A 625 -35.98 61.91 11.77
CA ASP A 625 -36.11 61.10 10.54
C ASP A 625 -35.04 60.00 10.32
N GLU A 626 -35.58 58.80 10.40
CA GLU A 626 -35.55 57.68 9.46
C GLU A 626 -34.42 57.53 8.44
N ARG A 627 -33.96 56.30 8.36
CA ARG A 627 -33.90 55.32 7.23
C ARG A 627 -32.71 54.38 7.44
N ALA A 628 -32.94 53.14 7.66
CA ALA A 628 -33.28 52.04 6.75
C ALA A 628 -32.19 51.72 5.69
N ALA A 629 -31.81 50.48 5.69
CA ALA A 629 -31.61 49.49 4.64
C ALA A 629 -30.23 48.80 4.76
N SER A 630 -30.23 47.55 5.12
CA SER A 630 -30.08 46.33 4.30
C SER A 630 -28.94 46.32 3.27
N ALA A 631 -27.97 45.45 3.45
CA ALA A 631 -27.53 44.42 2.53
C ALA A 631 -26.76 43.35 3.32
#